data_d21a8524c658871502d0c436b536bd3a
#
_entry.id   d21a8524c658871502d0c436b536bd3a
#
_cell.length_a   1.000
_cell.length_b   1.000
_cell.length_c   1.000
_cell.angle_alpha   90.00
_cell.angle_beta   90.00
_cell.angle_gamma   90.00
#
_symmetry.space_group_name_H-M   'P 1'
#
loop_
_entity.id
_entity.type
_entity.pdbx_description
1 polymer ?
#
loop_
_entity_poly.entity_id
_entity_poly.type
_entity_poly.pdbx_seq_one_letter_code
_entity_poly.pdbx_strand_id
1 'polypeptide(L)'
;METESFRPRHLSPSSASTFRQCPRRWRMRYIDKLPDPKGEAAVLGTFVHRILEDLLSLDASDRSVDAARAIARELWDEIRNDDDFLGLVLTQEETTSFMWKAWRLVERYFSLEDPTAVDVVRAEQELSVEISGVPFFGIVDLTERVSSGVRVVDYKTGKSPAAKYVDDKLSQVWLYAAALAETHHEVSEVRLMYLTSGPIDRPIDADAVGEAVDQHRLTWDLLCQSIDTEHFPHKTGPLCNWCPYVDLCPEGAAEAERRYGPRS
;
A
#
# COMPACT_ATOMS: atom_id res chain seq x y z
N MET A 1 36.51 -0.43 -14.75
CA MET A 1 35.09 0.01 -14.75
C MET A 1 34.57 -0.32 -13.37
N GLU A 2 34.54 0.69 -12.50
CA GLU A 2 33.86 0.55 -11.21
C GLU A 2 32.38 0.34 -11.52
N THR A 3 31.84 -0.81 -11.14
CA THR A 3 30.42 -1.04 -11.17
C THR A 3 29.81 -0.09 -10.15
N GLU A 4 29.16 0.95 -10.62
CA GLU A 4 28.40 1.87 -9.76
C GLU A 4 27.49 1.00 -8.88
N SER A 5 27.76 0.96 -7.57
CA SER A 5 26.98 0.15 -6.64
C SER A 5 25.55 0.69 -6.63
N PHE A 6 24.57 -0.19 -6.83
CA PHE A 6 23.16 0.18 -6.75
C PHE A 6 22.89 0.91 -5.43
N ARG A 7 22.22 2.06 -5.51
CA ARG A 7 21.73 2.81 -4.34
C ARG A 7 20.26 3.15 -4.55
N PRO A 8 19.38 2.81 -3.62
CA PRO A 8 17.99 3.22 -3.71
C PRO A 8 17.90 4.75 -3.56
N ARG A 9 17.10 5.38 -4.40
CA ARG A 9 16.90 6.84 -4.36
C ARG A 9 16.05 7.28 -3.17
N HIS A 10 15.20 6.39 -2.67
CA HIS A 10 14.29 6.60 -1.55
C HIS A 10 13.86 5.27 -0.95
N LEU A 11 13.26 5.32 0.21
CA LEU A 11 12.60 4.18 0.84
C LEU A 11 11.10 4.50 0.98
N SER A 12 10.24 3.73 0.29
CA SER A 12 8.78 3.81 0.47
C SER A 12 8.31 2.87 1.59
N PRO A 13 7.14 3.11 2.20
CA PRO A 13 6.57 2.21 3.21
C PRO A 13 6.44 0.76 2.73
N SER A 14 6.04 0.56 1.46
CA SER A 14 5.90 -0.77 0.87
C SER A 14 7.26 -1.45 0.64
N SER A 15 8.27 -0.69 0.16
CA SER A 15 9.64 -1.18 0.00
C SER A 15 10.26 -1.55 1.35
N ALA A 16 10.11 -0.68 2.36
CA ALA A 16 10.55 -0.93 3.73
C ALA A 16 9.90 -2.21 4.31
N SER A 17 8.59 -2.37 4.12
CA SER A 17 7.87 -3.56 4.55
C SER A 17 8.40 -4.83 3.87
N THR A 18 8.66 -4.78 2.57
CA THR A 18 9.24 -5.91 1.82
C THR A 18 10.61 -6.30 2.37
N PHE A 19 11.47 -5.31 2.66
CA PHE A 19 12.79 -5.56 3.22
C PHE A 19 12.72 -6.18 4.63
N ARG A 20 11.88 -5.63 5.51
CA ARG A 20 11.67 -6.19 6.86
C ARG A 20 11.09 -7.60 6.85
N GLN A 21 10.23 -7.91 5.87
CA GLN A 21 9.70 -9.26 5.69
C GLN A 21 10.80 -10.23 5.25
N CYS A 22 11.59 -9.88 4.24
CA CYS A 22 12.68 -10.72 3.75
C CYS A 22 13.64 -9.89 2.89
N PRO A 23 14.89 -9.60 3.37
CA PRO A 23 15.89 -8.88 2.59
C PRO A 23 16.17 -9.52 1.23
N ARG A 24 16.22 -10.88 1.15
CA ARG A 24 16.42 -11.60 -0.11
C ARG A 24 15.29 -11.32 -1.11
N ARG A 25 14.02 -11.32 -0.67
CA ARG A 25 12.87 -10.94 -1.52
C ARG A 25 13.02 -9.52 -2.04
N TRP A 26 13.43 -8.59 -1.17
CA TRP A 26 13.67 -7.21 -1.54
C TRP A 26 14.73 -7.10 -2.64
N ARG A 27 15.87 -7.79 -2.50
CA ARG A 27 16.94 -7.84 -3.51
C ARG A 27 16.39 -8.33 -4.85
N MET A 28 15.73 -9.50 -4.86
CA MET A 28 15.16 -10.09 -6.07
C MET A 28 14.23 -9.13 -6.81
N ARG A 29 13.42 -8.37 -6.06
CA ARG A 29 12.47 -7.41 -6.63
C ARG A 29 13.13 -6.12 -7.11
N TYR A 30 13.99 -5.50 -6.31
CA TYR A 30 14.46 -4.13 -6.52
C TYR A 30 15.85 -4.01 -7.15
N ILE A 31 16.73 -4.99 -6.93
CA ILE A 31 18.08 -5.05 -7.53
C ILE A 31 18.07 -5.96 -8.76
N ASP A 32 17.67 -7.22 -8.58
CA ASP A 32 17.67 -8.22 -9.64
C ASP A 32 16.49 -8.02 -10.61
N LYS A 33 15.48 -7.20 -10.23
CA LYS A 33 14.30 -6.82 -11.01
C LYS A 33 13.53 -8.01 -11.58
N LEU A 34 13.47 -9.09 -10.81
CA LEU A 34 12.69 -10.26 -11.19
C LEU A 34 11.19 -9.92 -11.18
N PRO A 35 10.39 -10.52 -12.07
CA PRO A 35 8.94 -10.30 -12.12
C PRO A 35 8.29 -10.56 -10.75
N ASP A 36 7.45 -9.63 -10.29
CA ASP A 36 6.64 -9.75 -9.08
C ASP A 36 5.17 -9.51 -9.46
N PRO A 37 4.53 -10.51 -10.12
CA PRO A 37 3.18 -10.34 -10.65
C PRO A 37 2.21 -10.04 -9.51
N LYS A 38 1.34 -9.06 -9.72
CA LYS A 38 0.29 -8.72 -8.77
C LYS A 38 -0.78 -9.81 -8.75
N GLY A 39 -1.17 -10.22 -7.56
CA GLY A 39 -2.34 -11.08 -7.41
C GLY A 39 -3.65 -10.30 -7.50
N GLU A 40 -4.78 -11.02 -7.66
CA GLU A 40 -6.13 -10.44 -7.81
C GLU A 40 -6.44 -9.36 -6.76
N ALA A 41 -6.09 -9.60 -5.49
CA ALA A 41 -6.37 -8.65 -4.41
C ALA A 41 -5.63 -7.29 -4.59
N ALA A 42 -4.42 -7.31 -5.14
CA ALA A 42 -3.65 -6.09 -5.38
C ALA A 42 -4.21 -5.31 -6.58
N VAL A 43 -4.56 -6.00 -7.67
CA VAL A 43 -5.20 -5.39 -8.85
C VAL A 43 -6.57 -4.82 -8.49
N LEU A 44 -7.35 -5.56 -7.68
CA LEU A 44 -8.63 -5.10 -7.14
C LEU A 44 -8.46 -3.82 -6.31
N GLY A 45 -7.45 -3.79 -5.45
CA GLY A 45 -7.10 -2.61 -4.66
C GLY A 45 -6.81 -1.41 -5.54
N THR A 46 -5.91 -1.56 -6.52
CA THR A 46 -5.57 -0.48 -7.48
C THR A 46 -6.83 0.06 -8.19
N PHE A 47 -7.72 -0.82 -8.66
CA PHE A 47 -8.93 -0.41 -9.35
C PHE A 47 -9.87 0.39 -8.44
N VAL A 48 -10.10 -0.08 -7.22
CA VAL A 48 -10.98 0.60 -6.24
C VAL A 48 -10.39 1.95 -5.82
N HIS A 49 -9.07 2.04 -5.57
CA HIS A 49 -8.41 3.30 -5.20
C HIS A 49 -8.57 4.35 -6.32
N ARG A 50 -8.34 3.97 -7.59
CA ARG A 50 -8.54 4.89 -8.71
C ARG A 50 -9.98 5.38 -8.84
N ILE A 51 -10.99 4.52 -8.59
CA ILE A 51 -12.40 4.97 -8.59
C ILE A 51 -12.64 5.99 -7.48
N LEU A 52 -12.09 5.78 -6.28
CA LEU A 52 -12.27 6.71 -5.16
C LEU A 52 -11.49 8.02 -5.38
N GLU A 53 -10.28 7.96 -5.94
CA GLU A 53 -9.49 9.11 -6.35
C GLU A 53 -10.26 10.01 -7.32
N ASP A 54 -10.73 9.45 -8.44
CA ASP A 54 -11.46 10.18 -9.46
C ASP A 54 -12.78 10.74 -8.90
N LEU A 55 -13.50 9.95 -8.08
CA LEU A 55 -14.72 10.41 -7.42
C LEU A 55 -14.47 11.61 -6.50
N LEU A 56 -13.43 11.54 -5.67
CA LEU A 56 -13.10 12.59 -4.70
C LEU A 56 -12.46 13.82 -5.36
N SER A 57 -12.00 13.68 -6.59
CA SER A 57 -11.50 14.79 -7.40
C SER A 57 -12.62 15.61 -8.05
N LEU A 58 -13.88 15.11 -8.05
CA LEU A 58 -15.04 15.88 -8.49
C LEU A 58 -15.43 16.96 -7.45
N ASP A 59 -16.20 17.95 -7.91
CA ASP A 59 -16.86 18.87 -7.00
C ASP A 59 -17.76 18.09 -6.02
N ALA A 60 -17.82 18.53 -4.76
CA ALA A 60 -18.50 17.80 -3.69
C ALA A 60 -19.96 17.42 -4.03
N SER A 61 -20.70 18.32 -4.70
CA SER A 61 -22.09 18.08 -5.13
C SER A 61 -22.24 16.96 -6.17
N ASP A 62 -21.19 16.63 -6.89
CA ASP A 62 -21.21 15.68 -8.00
C ASP A 62 -20.78 14.26 -7.57
N ARG A 63 -20.27 14.10 -6.34
CA ARG A 63 -19.78 12.84 -5.78
C ARG A 63 -20.95 11.92 -5.43
N SER A 64 -21.51 11.29 -6.44
CA SER A 64 -22.66 10.39 -6.30
C SER A 64 -22.32 8.94 -6.68
N VAL A 65 -23.20 8.01 -6.29
CA VAL A 65 -23.10 6.59 -6.69
C VAL A 65 -23.11 6.45 -8.22
N ASP A 66 -23.88 7.27 -8.93
CA ASP A 66 -23.95 7.23 -10.38
C ASP A 66 -22.67 7.78 -11.03
N ALA A 67 -22.05 8.83 -10.44
CA ALA A 67 -20.73 9.31 -10.86
C ALA A 67 -19.65 8.22 -10.66
N ALA A 68 -19.63 7.59 -9.47
CA ALA A 68 -18.68 6.49 -9.22
C ALA A 68 -18.86 5.33 -10.20
N ARG A 69 -20.12 5.04 -10.60
CA ARG A 69 -20.42 4.00 -11.59
C ARG A 69 -19.95 4.37 -13.00
N ALA A 70 -20.05 5.64 -13.37
CA ALA A 70 -19.54 6.15 -14.65
C ALA A 70 -18.00 6.04 -14.67
N ILE A 71 -17.32 6.55 -13.63
CA ILE A 71 -15.87 6.44 -13.45
C ILE A 71 -15.41 4.99 -13.51
N ALA A 72 -16.06 4.07 -12.79
CA ALA A 72 -15.71 2.66 -12.80
C ALA A 72 -15.78 2.03 -14.19
N ARG A 73 -16.73 2.46 -15.04
CA ARG A 73 -16.85 1.97 -16.43
C ARG A 73 -15.72 2.50 -17.33
N GLU A 74 -15.36 3.78 -17.17
CA GLU A 74 -14.27 4.40 -17.93
C GLU A 74 -12.93 3.75 -17.55
N LEU A 75 -12.64 3.64 -16.25
CA LEU A 75 -11.43 3.00 -15.76
C LEU A 75 -11.34 1.52 -16.11
N TRP A 76 -12.47 0.83 -16.25
CA TRP A 76 -12.48 -0.58 -16.61
C TRP A 76 -11.82 -0.83 -17.97
N ASP A 77 -11.98 0.05 -18.94
CA ASP A 77 -11.35 -0.10 -20.26
C ASP A 77 -9.81 0.00 -20.18
N GLU A 78 -9.27 0.72 -19.20
CA GLU A 78 -7.84 0.75 -18.94
C GLU A 78 -7.40 -0.50 -18.16
N ILE A 79 -8.05 -0.79 -17.05
CA ILE A 79 -7.67 -1.89 -16.12
C ILE A 79 -7.70 -3.24 -16.84
N ARG A 80 -8.71 -3.54 -17.64
CA ARG A 80 -8.81 -4.83 -18.33
C ARG A 80 -7.71 -5.07 -19.37
N ASN A 81 -7.02 -4.01 -19.81
CA ASN A 81 -5.91 -4.07 -20.76
C ASN A 81 -4.54 -3.86 -20.08
N ASP A 82 -4.51 -3.67 -18.76
CA ASP A 82 -3.27 -3.54 -17.99
C ASP A 82 -2.58 -4.90 -17.84
N ASP A 83 -1.25 -4.91 -17.92
CA ASP A 83 -0.45 -6.13 -17.84
C ASP A 83 -0.66 -6.90 -16.51
N ASP A 84 -0.87 -6.19 -15.40
CA ASP A 84 -1.15 -6.82 -14.12
C ASP A 84 -2.50 -7.54 -14.12
N PHE A 85 -3.54 -6.96 -14.74
CA PHE A 85 -4.85 -7.60 -14.87
C PHE A 85 -4.81 -8.78 -15.84
N LEU A 86 -4.17 -8.61 -17.00
CA LEU A 86 -3.99 -9.69 -17.98
C LEU A 86 -3.20 -10.85 -17.39
N GLY A 87 -2.22 -10.56 -16.53
CA GLY A 87 -1.43 -11.56 -15.82
C GLY A 87 -2.23 -12.43 -14.85
N LEU A 88 -3.45 -12.03 -14.46
CA LEU A 88 -4.35 -12.84 -13.62
C LEU A 88 -4.95 -14.04 -14.38
N VAL A 89 -5.01 -13.97 -15.71
CA VAL A 89 -5.55 -15.04 -16.59
C VAL A 89 -6.95 -15.48 -16.17
N LEU A 90 -7.83 -14.53 -15.89
CA LEU A 90 -9.20 -14.79 -15.42
C LEU A 90 -10.10 -15.27 -16.56
N THR A 91 -10.98 -16.23 -16.27
CA THR A 91 -12.11 -16.57 -17.13
C THR A 91 -13.13 -15.41 -17.18
N GLN A 92 -14.08 -15.47 -18.11
CA GLN A 92 -15.16 -14.46 -18.19
C GLN A 92 -16.01 -14.41 -16.91
N GLU A 93 -16.25 -15.54 -16.24
CA GLU A 93 -16.99 -15.60 -14.99
C GLU A 93 -16.19 -14.97 -13.83
N GLU A 94 -14.90 -15.28 -13.74
CA GLU A 94 -13.99 -14.69 -12.74
C GLU A 94 -13.82 -13.19 -12.95
N THR A 95 -13.71 -12.73 -14.21
CA THR A 95 -13.69 -11.31 -14.56
C THR A 95 -14.96 -10.62 -14.09
N THR A 96 -16.13 -11.21 -14.34
CA THR A 96 -17.41 -10.67 -13.84
C THR A 96 -17.44 -10.62 -12.32
N SER A 97 -16.95 -11.67 -11.64
CA SER A 97 -16.83 -11.73 -10.19
C SER A 97 -15.90 -10.64 -9.64
N PHE A 98 -14.76 -10.41 -10.31
CA PHE A 98 -13.81 -9.35 -9.97
C PHE A 98 -14.48 -7.96 -10.01
N MET A 99 -15.19 -7.65 -11.11
CA MET A 99 -15.92 -6.37 -11.24
C MET A 99 -16.96 -6.20 -10.13
N TRP A 100 -17.72 -7.25 -9.79
CA TRP A 100 -18.68 -7.20 -8.71
C TRP A 100 -18.02 -7.02 -7.33
N LYS A 101 -16.86 -7.66 -7.10
CA LYS A 101 -16.09 -7.44 -5.85
C LYS A 101 -15.66 -5.98 -5.72
N ALA A 102 -15.10 -5.41 -6.80
CA ALA A 102 -14.71 -4.00 -6.82
C ALA A 102 -15.90 -3.07 -6.55
N TRP A 103 -17.01 -3.29 -7.27
CA TRP A 103 -18.19 -2.46 -7.12
C TRP A 103 -18.78 -2.50 -5.71
N ARG A 104 -18.84 -3.67 -5.07
CA ARG A 104 -19.30 -3.80 -3.68
C ARG A 104 -18.45 -3.00 -2.70
N LEU A 105 -17.15 -2.90 -2.92
CA LEU A 105 -16.27 -2.09 -2.08
C LEU A 105 -16.55 -0.59 -2.25
N VAL A 106 -16.80 -0.15 -3.48
CA VAL A 106 -17.20 1.23 -3.77
C VAL A 106 -18.58 1.53 -3.17
N GLU A 107 -19.59 0.66 -3.34
CA GLU A 107 -20.89 0.82 -2.68
C GLU A 107 -20.76 0.85 -1.16
N ARG A 108 -19.87 0.04 -0.61
CA ARG A 108 -19.61 0.04 0.83
C ARG A 108 -19.02 1.36 1.31
N TYR A 109 -18.15 2.01 0.52
CA TYR A 109 -17.64 3.35 0.83
C TYR A 109 -18.77 4.32 1.07
N PHE A 110 -19.78 4.43 0.19
CA PHE A 110 -20.95 5.31 0.37
C PHE A 110 -21.81 4.98 1.61
N SER A 111 -21.71 3.76 2.13
CA SER A 111 -22.40 3.39 3.38
C SER A 111 -21.58 3.72 4.63
N LEU A 112 -20.29 3.95 4.49
CA LEU A 112 -19.37 4.28 5.59
C LEU A 112 -19.15 5.78 5.72
N GLU A 113 -19.23 6.51 4.62
CA GLU A 113 -18.92 7.93 4.54
C GLU A 113 -19.79 8.62 3.47
N ASP A 114 -20.19 9.85 3.73
CA ASP A 114 -20.82 10.70 2.72
C ASP A 114 -19.72 11.45 1.95
N PRO A 115 -19.43 11.08 0.70
CA PRO A 115 -18.35 11.71 -0.05
C PRO A 115 -18.61 13.20 -0.34
N THR A 116 -19.87 13.65 -0.30
CA THR A 116 -20.22 15.08 -0.49
C THR A 116 -19.83 15.93 0.71
N ALA A 117 -19.68 15.32 1.89
CA ALA A 117 -19.26 15.98 3.12
C ALA A 117 -17.72 15.95 3.32
N VAL A 118 -16.98 15.22 2.51
CA VAL A 118 -15.51 15.16 2.61
C VAL A 118 -14.91 16.45 2.05
N ASP A 119 -14.20 17.21 2.90
CA ASP A 119 -13.48 18.43 2.51
C ASP A 119 -12.07 18.03 2.03
N VAL A 120 -11.97 17.62 0.78
CA VAL A 120 -10.73 17.13 0.16
C VAL A 120 -9.69 18.25 0.08
N VAL A 121 -8.54 18.01 0.69
CA VAL A 121 -7.35 18.85 0.51
C VAL A 121 -6.58 18.36 -0.72
N ARG A 122 -6.32 17.04 -0.81
CA ARG A 122 -5.69 16.40 -1.97
C ARG A 122 -5.96 14.89 -1.98
N ALA A 123 -6.22 14.34 -3.17
CA ALA A 123 -6.24 12.90 -3.43
C ALA A 123 -4.93 12.49 -4.13
N GLU A 124 -4.48 11.25 -3.92
CA GLU A 124 -3.27 10.64 -4.49
C GLU A 124 -2.04 11.58 -4.44
N GLN A 125 -1.78 12.09 -3.23
CA GLN A 125 -0.69 13.05 -3.03
C GLN A 125 0.66 12.35 -3.00
N GLU A 126 1.50 12.61 -4.00
CA GLU A 126 2.89 12.19 -3.98
C GLU A 126 3.70 13.03 -2.97
N LEU A 127 4.43 12.33 -2.10
CA LEU A 127 5.35 12.91 -1.14
C LEU A 127 6.76 12.42 -1.44
N SER A 128 7.66 13.35 -1.76
CA SER A 128 9.09 13.08 -1.94
C SER A 128 9.85 14.05 -1.04
N VAL A 129 10.22 13.58 0.14
CA VAL A 129 10.81 14.38 1.22
C VAL A 129 11.92 13.60 1.92
N GLU A 130 12.64 14.24 2.81
CA GLU A 130 13.57 13.58 3.72
C GLU A 130 12.96 13.53 5.12
N ILE A 131 12.86 12.33 5.72
CA ILE A 131 12.40 12.15 7.09
C ILE A 131 13.58 11.65 7.93
N SER A 132 14.06 12.45 8.87
CA SER A 132 15.17 12.10 9.76
C SER A 132 16.41 11.56 9.03
N GLY A 133 16.81 12.19 7.92
CA GLY A 133 17.97 11.81 7.11
C GLY A 133 17.71 10.64 6.13
N VAL A 134 16.47 10.16 6.03
CA VAL A 134 16.10 9.10 5.08
C VAL A 134 15.28 9.68 3.93
N PRO A 135 15.74 9.52 2.65
CA PRO A 135 14.91 9.90 1.51
C PRO A 135 13.64 9.06 1.48
N PHE A 136 12.50 9.70 1.59
CA PHE A 136 11.19 9.09 1.63
C PHE A 136 10.43 9.33 0.32
N PHE A 137 9.70 8.32 -0.13
CA PHE A 137 8.70 8.45 -1.17
C PHE A 137 7.42 7.71 -0.75
N GLY A 138 6.28 8.36 -0.91
CA GLY A 138 4.99 7.74 -0.65
C GLY A 138 3.88 8.45 -1.41
N ILE A 139 2.75 7.77 -1.55
CA ILE A 139 1.53 8.32 -2.12
C ILE A 139 0.47 8.20 -1.04
N VAL A 140 -0.14 9.33 -0.69
CA VAL A 140 -1.23 9.41 0.29
C VAL A 140 -2.53 9.35 -0.47
N ASP A 141 -3.38 8.38 -0.19
CA ASP A 141 -4.64 8.20 -0.92
C ASP A 141 -5.54 9.44 -0.80
N LEU A 142 -5.65 10.00 0.42
CA LEU A 142 -6.43 11.21 0.64
C LEU A 142 -5.87 12.01 1.83
N THR A 143 -5.81 13.33 1.66
CA THR A 143 -5.76 14.30 2.76
C THR A 143 -7.06 15.10 2.76
N GLU A 144 -7.72 15.19 3.91
CA GLU A 144 -8.98 15.91 4.08
C GLU A 144 -8.91 16.89 5.25
N ARG A 145 -9.69 17.96 5.16
CA ARG A 145 -9.84 18.92 6.26
C ARG A 145 -10.90 18.42 7.23
N VAL A 146 -10.55 18.43 8.50
CA VAL A 146 -11.44 18.10 9.61
C VAL A 146 -11.44 19.25 10.62
N SER A 147 -12.34 19.23 11.60
CA SER A 147 -12.44 20.31 12.60
C SER A 147 -11.16 20.51 13.42
N SER A 148 -10.36 19.46 13.59
CA SER A 148 -9.11 19.44 14.34
C SER A 148 -7.87 19.82 13.49
N GLY A 149 -7.96 19.89 12.16
CA GLY A 149 -6.86 20.15 11.24
C GLY A 149 -6.93 19.32 9.97
N VAL A 150 -5.86 18.64 9.60
CA VAL A 150 -5.82 17.75 8.43
C VAL A 150 -5.80 16.29 8.89
N ARG A 151 -6.61 15.47 8.25
CA ARG A 151 -6.60 14.01 8.40
C ARG A 151 -5.93 13.36 7.20
N VAL A 152 -5.03 12.41 7.46
CA VAL A 152 -4.47 11.49 6.47
C VAL A 152 -5.34 10.25 6.42
N VAL A 153 -5.81 9.88 5.23
CA VAL A 153 -6.63 8.67 5.01
C VAL A 153 -5.91 7.73 4.07
N ASP A 154 -5.94 6.44 4.39
CA ASP A 154 -5.45 5.37 3.54
C ASP A 154 -6.54 4.31 3.41
N TYR A 155 -6.96 4.02 2.18
CA TYR A 155 -8.03 3.07 1.86
C TYR A 155 -7.50 1.64 1.86
N LYS A 156 -8.27 0.73 2.42
CA LYS A 156 -7.94 -0.70 2.50
C LYS A 156 -9.10 -1.54 1.97
N THR A 157 -8.86 -2.29 0.91
CA THR A 157 -9.84 -3.22 0.29
C THR A 157 -9.87 -4.58 0.98
N GLY A 158 -8.84 -4.90 1.77
CA GLY A 158 -8.75 -6.13 2.54
C GLY A 158 -9.58 -6.13 3.82
N LYS A 159 -9.48 -7.21 4.58
CA LYS A 159 -10.09 -7.32 5.93
C LYS A 159 -9.30 -6.49 6.94
N SER A 160 -10.03 -5.84 7.87
CA SER A 160 -9.36 -5.18 8.99
C SER A 160 -8.60 -6.19 9.86
N PRO A 161 -7.45 -5.78 10.42
CA PRO A 161 -6.65 -6.62 11.27
C PRO A 161 -7.38 -6.92 12.59
N ALA A 162 -7.00 -8.02 13.25
CA ALA A 162 -7.37 -8.20 14.65
C ALA A 162 -6.75 -7.07 15.50
N ALA A 163 -7.41 -6.70 16.60
CA ALA A 163 -7.04 -5.54 17.43
C ALA A 163 -5.54 -5.48 17.79
N LYS A 164 -4.91 -6.61 18.07
CA LYS A 164 -3.48 -6.70 18.42
C LYS A 164 -2.50 -6.39 17.29
N TYR A 165 -2.98 -6.23 16.05
CA TYR A 165 -2.17 -5.91 14.86
C TYR A 165 -2.52 -4.55 14.24
N VAL A 166 -3.40 -3.78 14.89
CA VAL A 166 -3.83 -2.48 14.38
C VAL A 166 -2.65 -1.51 14.32
N ASP A 167 -1.83 -1.44 15.37
CA ASP A 167 -0.71 -0.51 15.47
C ASP A 167 0.35 -0.78 14.40
N ASP A 168 0.63 -2.06 14.09
CA ASP A 168 1.49 -2.43 12.95
C ASP A 168 0.98 -1.88 11.61
N LYS A 169 -0.34 -1.80 11.43
CA LYS A 169 -0.96 -1.29 10.20
C LYS A 169 -0.98 0.23 10.14
N LEU A 170 -1.05 0.89 11.29
CA LEU A 170 -0.98 2.34 11.38
C LEU A 170 0.41 2.91 11.04
N SER A 171 1.47 2.13 11.13
CA SER A 171 2.85 2.55 10.84
C SER A 171 2.98 3.30 9.50
N GLN A 172 2.24 2.91 8.46
CA GLN A 172 2.25 3.58 7.16
C GLN A 172 1.69 5.00 7.24
N VAL A 173 0.53 5.18 7.88
CA VAL A 173 -0.13 6.49 7.97
C VAL A 173 0.59 7.41 8.94
N TRP A 174 1.29 6.88 9.96
CA TRP A 174 2.20 7.66 10.81
C TRP A 174 3.39 8.22 10.01
N LEU A 175 3.96 7.41 9.10
CA LEU A 175 5.02 7.89 8.20
C LEU A 175 4.49 8.95 7.21
N TYR A 176 3.26 8.83 6.73
CA TYR A 176 2.64 9.86 5.91
C TYR A 176 2.43 11.17 6.69
N ALA A 177 2.00 11.06 7.96
CA ALA A 177 1.88 12.25 8.82
C ALA A 177 3.24 12.92 9.03
N ALA A 178 4.30 12.15 9.27
CA ALA A 178 5.67 12.67 9.38
C ALA A 178 6.12 13.36 8.07
N ALA A 179 5.88 12.72 6.92
CA ALA A 179 6.23 13.28 5.61
C ALA A 179 5.48 14.59 5.30
N LEU A 180 4.21 14.68 5.67
CA LEU A 180 3.42 15.90 5.50
C LEU A 180 3.88 17.02 6.42
N ALA A 181 4.34 16.71 7.64
CA ALA A 181 4.92 17.70 8.54
C ALA A 181 6.17 18.37 7.93
N GLU A 182 7.00 17.65 7.19
CA GLU A 182 8.14 18.21 6.45
C GLU A 182 7.70 19.20 5.35
N THR A 183 6.45 19.13 4.89
CA THR A 183 5.86 20.06 3.92
C THR A 183 4.99 21.15 4.57
N HIS A 184 5.13 21.36 5.88
CA HIS A 184 4.40 22.35 6.68
C HIS A 184 2.87 22.13 6.77
N HIS A 185 2.41 20.88 6.63
CA HIS A 185 1.02 20.53 6.90
C HIS A 185 0.88 20.05 8.36
N GLU A 186 -0.07 20.65 9.08
CA GLU A 186 -0.39 20.22 10.43
C GLU A 186 -1.43 19.08 10.38
N VAL A 187 -0.93 17.85 10.51
CA VAL A 187 -1.77 16.66 10.59
C VAL A 187 -2.28 16.49 12.01
N SER A 188 -3.59 16.37 12.17
CA SER A 188 -4.25 16.18 13.47
C SER A 188 -4.74 14.77 13.70
N GLU A 189 -5.03 14.03 12.62
CA GLU A 189 -5.61 12.70 12.67
C GLU A 189 -5.09 11.82 11.54
N VAL A 190 -5.12 10.51 11.75
CA VAL A 190 -4.89 9.50 10.72
C VAL A 190 -6.05 8.50 10.70
N ARG A 191 -6.37 8.00 9.51
CA ARG A 191 -7.43 7.03 9.26
C ARG A 191 -6.97 5.89 8.37
N LEU A 192 -7.20 4.64 8.80
CA LEU A 192 -7.25 3.49 7.90
C LEU A 192 -8.71 3.20 7.57
N MET A 193 -9.14 3.47 6.34
CA MET A 193 -10.50 3.23 5.89
C MET A 193 -10.61 1.82 5.30
N TYR A 194 -10.98 0.84 6.12
CA TYR A 194 -11.28 -0.50 5.64
C TYR A 194 -12.66 -0.56 5.01
N LEU A 195 -12.72 -0.63 3.67
CA LEU A 195 -13.99 -0.66 2.93
C LEU A 195 -14.87 -1.87 3.27
N THR A 196 -14.30 -2.92 3.84
CA THR A 196 -15.04 -4.11 4.27
C THR A 196 -15.67 -3.99 5.65
N SER A 197 -15.16 -3.11 6.53
CA SER A 197 -15.54 -3.12 7.97
C SER A 197 -15.68 -1.75 8.60
N GLY A 198 -15.18 -0.69 7.98
CA GLY A 198 -15.25 0.69 8.48
C GLY A 198 -13.88 1.25 8.90
N PRO A 199 -13.87 2.52 9.33
CA PRO A 199 -12.65 3.24 9.64
C PRO A 199 -12.02 2.82 10.97
N ILE A 200 -10.69 2.98 11.04
CA ILE A 200 -9.90 2.98 12.27
C ILE A 200 -9.25 4.37 12.34
N ASP A 201 -9.79 5.22 13.21
CA ASP A 201 -9.34 6.59 13.40
C ASP A 201 -8.41 6.68 14.61
N ARG A 202 -7.38 7.51 14.50
CA ARG A 202 -6.51 7.88 15.62
C ARG A 202 -6.18 9.37 15.55
N PRO A 203 -6.25 10.09 16.67
CA PRO A 203 -5.61 11.39 16.76
C PRO A 203 -4.10 11.22 16.54
N ILE A 204 -3.44 12.29 16.10
CA ILE A 204 -1.99 12.24 15.95
C ILE A 204 -1.34 11.94 17.32
N ASP A 205 -0.41 11.01 17.33
CA ASP A 205 0.35 10.57 18.48
C ASP A 205 1.84 10.72 18.15
N ALA A 206 2.48 11.67 18.82
CA ALA A 206 3.89 12.01 18.57
C ALA A 206 4.84 10.83 18.84
N ASP A 207 4.54 10.00 19.84
CA ASP A 207 5.35 8.82 20.18
C ASP A 207 5.19 7.76 19.08
N ALA A 208 3.97 7.48 18.63
CA ALA A 208 3.71 6.53 17.54
C ALA A 208 4.33 6.98 16.21
N VAL A 209 4.29 8.29 15.90
CA VAL A 209 4.98 8.88 14.75
C VAL A 209 6.49 8.70 14.90
N GLY A 210 7.05 9.02 16.08
CA GLY A 210 8.47 8.84 16.38
C GLY A 210 8.93 7.39 16.20
N GLU A 211 8.19 6.43 16.75
CA GLU A 211 8.47 4.99 16.59
C GLU A 211 8.45 4.56 15.11
N ALA A 212 7.46 5.03 14.32
CA ALA A 212 7.37 4.72 12.90
C ALA A 212 8.57 5.28 12.12
N VAL A 213 8.99 6.52 12.43
CA VAL A 213 10.16 7.17 11.83
C VAL A 213 11.45 6.43 12.21
N ASP A 214 11.63 6.07 13.48
CA ASP A 214 12.82 5.34 13.95
C ASP A 214 12.90 3.95 13.30
N GLN A 215 11.78 3.24 13.19
CA GLN A 215 11.74 1.96 12.48
C GLN A 215 12.06 2.11 10.99
N HIS A 216 11.60 3.19 10.37
CA HIS A 216 11.89 3.49 8.98
C HIS A 216 13.37 3.76 8.76
N ARG A 217 13.99 4.59 9.62
CA ARG A 217 15.42 4.89 9.64
C ARG A 217 16.25 3.64 9.85
N LEU A 218 15.93 2.84 10.87
CA LEU A 218 16.63 1.56 11.10
C LEU A 218 16.55 0.64 9.87
N THR A 219 15.39 0.60 9.20
CA THR A 219 15.23 -0.19 7.98
C THR A 219 16.13 0.33 6.85
N TRP A 220 16.26 1.63 6.71
CA TRP A 220 17.16 2.27 5.75
C TRP A 220 18.62 1.92 6.02
N ASP A 221 19.07 2.03 7.26
CA ASP A 221 20.44 1.72 7.67
C ASP A 221 20.80 0.25 7.39
N LEU A 222 19.90 -0.67 7.75
CA LEU A 222 20.07 -2.10 7.45
C LEU A 222 20.04 -2.41 5.95
N LEU A 223 19.23 -1.70 5.19
CA LEU A 223 19.18 -1.83 3.74
C LEU A 223 20.50 -1.36 3.11
N CYS A 224 20.99 -0.19 3.50
CA CYS A 224 22.28 0.33 3.04
C CYS A 224 23.42 -0.62 3.40
N GLN A 225 23.44 -1.14 4.62
CA GLN A 225 24.42 -2.15 5.03
C GLN A 225 24.34 -3.41 4.18
N SER A 226 23.11 -3.90 3.87
CA SER A 226 22.94 -5.08 3.02
C SER A 226 23.45 -4.85 1.59
N ILE A 227 23.29 -3.64 1.07
CA ILE A 227 23.81 -3.24 -0.25
C ILE A 227 25.33 -3.20 -0.23
N ASP A 228 25.93 -2.52 0.77
CA ASP A 228 27.38 -2.37 0.89
C ASP A 228 28.13 -3.70 1.06
N THR A 229 27.49 -4.65 1.75
CA THR A 229 28.05 -5.99 1.99
C THR A 229 27.60 -7.03 0.96
N GLU A 230 26.74 -6.66 0.01
CA GLU A 230 26.03 -7.57 -0.92
C GLU A 230 25.35 -8.75 -0.23
N HIS A 231 25.03 -8.60 1.06
CA HIS A 231 24.44 -9.64 1.89
C HIS A 231 22.97 -9.38 2.18
N PHE A 232 22.10 -10.19 1.57
CA PHE A 232 20.63 -10.12 1.73
C PHE A 232 20.12 -11.46 2.28
N PRO A 233 20.09 -11.64 3.61
CA PRO A 233 19.67 -12.90 4.22
C PRO A 233 18.21 -13.21 3.91
N HIS A 234 17.91 -14.51 3.73
CA HIS A 234 16.53 -14.97 3.71
C HIS A 234 15.91 -14.90 5.11
N LYS A 235 14.62 -14.64 5.16
CA LYS A 235 13.82 -14.71 6.38
C LYS A 235 12.63 -15.62 6.12
N THR A 236 12.76 -16.89 6.49
CA THR A 236 11.73 -17.89 6.26
C THR A 236 10.54 -17.71 7.21
N GLY A 237 9.35 -18.03 6.72
CA GLY A 237 8.14 -17.92 7.51
C GLY A 237 6.88 -18.33 6.74
N PRO A 238 5.69 -18.11 7.32
CA PRO A 238 4.43 -18.51 6.70
C PRO A 238 4.23 -17.95 5.29
N LEU A 239 4.74 -16.74 5.04
CA LEU A 239 4.58 -16.06 3.75
C LEU A 239 5.43 -16.63 2.61
N CYS A 240 6.35 -17.56 2.87
CA CYS A 240 7.16 -18.18 1.82
C CYS A 240 6.30 -18.89 0.78
N ASN A 241 5.16 -19.48 1.18
CA ASN A 241 4.26 -20.17 0.25
C ASN A 241 3.64 -19.24 -0.82
N TRP A 242 3.52 -17.96 -0.52
CA TRP A 242 2.98 -16.93 -1.42
C TRP A 242 4.06 -15.98 -1.94
N CYS A 243 5.33 -16.32 -1.74
CA CYS A 243 6.43 -15.54 -2.27
C CYS A 243 6.58 -15.82 -3.77
N PRO A 244 6.57 -14.79 -4.66
CA PRO A 244 6.71 -15.01 -6.10
C PRO A 244 8.06 -15.63 -6.48
N TYR A 245 9.04 -15.54 -5.59
CA TYR A 245 10.39 -16.04 -5.79
C TYR A 245 10.70 -17.35 -5.04
N VAL A 246 9.68 -18.04 -4.56
CA VAL A 246 9.87 -19.23 -3.72
C VAL A 246 10.63 -20.33 -4.46
N ASP A 247 10.41 -20.49 -5.77
CA ASP A 247 11.09 -21.50 -6.58
C ASP A 247 12.59 -21.16 -6.85
N LEU A 248 12.96 -19.91 -6.62
CA LEU A 248 14.35 -19.42 -6.67
C LEU A 248 15.01 -19.38 -5.28
N CYS A 249 14.29 -19.77 -4.22
CA CYS A 249 14.74 -19.71 -2.83
C CYS A 249 14.59 -21.09 -2.17
N PRO A 250 15.65 -21.93 -2.16
CA PRO A 250 15.58 -23.28 -1.59
C PRO A 250 15.07 -23.30 -0.15
N GLU A 251 15.52 -22.35 0.68
CA GLU A 251 15.10 -22.27 2.09
C GLU A 251 13.63 -21.85 2.22
N GLY A 252 13.16 -20.97 1.34
CA GLY A 252 11.75 -20.57 1.26
C GLY A 252 10.85 -21.70 0.78
N ALA A 253 11.30 -22.45 -0.23
CA ALA A 253 10.60 -23.63 -0.76
C ALA A 253 10.46 -24.72 0.32
N ALA A 254 11.57 -25.05 1.01
CA ALA A 254 11.56 -26.02 2.09
C ALA A 254 10.62 -25.61 3.25
N GLU A 255 10.58 -24.33 3.60
CA GLU A 255 9.67 -23.82 4.64
C GLU A 255 8.21 -23.86 4.20
N ALA A 256 7.92 -23.54 2.93
CA ALA A 256 6.59 -23.64 2.37
C ALA A 256 6.08 -25.09 2.38
N GLU A 257 6.91 -26.02 1.90
CA GLU A 257 6.59 -27.46 1.91
C GLU A 257 6.37 -27.99 3.32
N ARG A 258 7.25 -27.62 4.25
CA ARG A 258 7.12 -28.02 5.66
C ARG A 258 5.79 -27.58 6.29
N ARG A 259 5.27 -26.40 5.92
CA ARG A 259 4.04 -25.84 6.50
C ARG A 259 2.77 -26.27 5.81
N TYR A 260 2.82 -26.38 4.48
CA TYR A 260 1.62 -26.48 3.64
C TYR A 260 1.59 -27.75 2.80
N GLY A 261 2.64 -28.58 2.85
CA GLY A 261 2.79 -29.77 2.02
C GLY A 261 3.41 -29.48 0.65
N PRO A 262 3.61 -30.53 -0.17
CA PRO A 262 4.19 -30.38 -1.48
C PRO A 262 3.42 -29.37 -2.33
N ARG A 263 4.15 -28.53 -3.02
CA ARG A 263 3.60 -27.59 -3.99
C ARG A 263 3.29 -28.35 -5.29
N SER A 264 2.06 -28.29 -5.74
CA SER A 264 1.61 -28.89 -7.02
C SER A 264 1.99 -27.99 -8.21
#